data_b98599114acd92785fe4f0c1ca2347b4
#
_entry.id   b98599114acd92785fe4f0c1ca2347b4
#
_cell.length_a   1.000
_cell.length_b   1.000
_cell.length_c   1.000
_cell.angle_alpha   90.00
_cell.angle_beta   90.00
_cell.angle_gamma   90.00
#
_symmetry.space_group_name_H-M   'P 1'
#
loop_
_entity.id
_entity.type
_entity.pdbx_description
1 polymer ?
#
loop_
_entity_poly.entity_id
_entity_poly.type
_entity_poly.pdbx_seq_one_letter_code
_entity_poly.pdbx_strand_id
1 'polypeptide(L)'
;QWRYLSSESETTYDQGAANGSTVTTNYQYDNALHFQPTVITTVLENAGSGTQHSFKTNMRYPQDYTFPGTLSGSAARIKGMVDKHIWNVPIEQLKSSITGSVSRVVDGQLSTYKLNGSFIVKDKDYALKFNNSTIYEDVISVTPSTINSSGVFVYDSHYEQLNAYNRYDAVNNLLEAADRKNTSGFIREPNTGNVWAKVANSTYSNVAYSRFEHGPGTTSAFTNWNYSIANIISTSYQNGTRGFNLTGSSPITPVAALSSSQKYKISLWRKIGGSNLTLIAGSTTLT
;
A
#
# COMPACT_ATOMS: atom_id res chain seq x y z
N GLN A 1 -12.39 -11.86 -31.01
CA GLN A 1 -12.94 -12.86 -30.09
C GLN A 1 -12.04 -12.92 -28.87
N TRP A 2 -12.55 -12.54 -27.70
CA TRP A 2 -11.82 -12.66 -26.43
C TRP A 2 -11.79 -14.12 -26.01
N ARG A 3 -10.62 -14.59 -25.57
CA ARG A 3 -10.45 -15.90 -24.93
C ARG A 3 -10.02 -15.66 -23.50
N TYR A 4 -10.65 -16.32 -22.56
CA TYR A 4 -10.32 -16.28 -21.14
C TYR A 4 -10.24 -17.70 -20.58
N LEU A 5 -9.44 -17.86 -19.56
CA LEU A 5 -9.27 -19.13 -18.87
C LEU A 5 -10.50 -19.43 -18.03
N SER A 6 -11.20 -20.52 -18.30
CA SER A 6 -12.37 -20.92 -17.51
C SER A 6 -12.01 -21.89 -16.39
N SER A 7 -10.96 -22.68 -16.58
CA SER A 7 -10.51 -23.66 -15.59
C SER A 7 -9.07 -24.06 -15.84
N GLU A 8 -8.35 -24.39 -14.77
CA GLU A 8 -7.05 -25.03 -14.78
C GLU A 8 -7.00 -26.13 -13.73
N SER A 9 -6.23 -27.20 -13.97
CA SER A 9 -6.05 -28.31 -13.01
C SER A 9 -4.58 -28.66 -12.91
N GLU A 10 -4.12 -28.86 -11.68
CA GLU A 10 -2.78 -29.31 -11.35
C GLU A 10 -2.88 -30.61 -10.55
N THR A 11 -2.14 -31.63 -10.96
CA THR A 11 -2.09 -32.92 -10.25
C THR A 11 -0.67 -33.16 -9.77
N THR A 12 -0.52 -33.34 -8.47
CA THR A 12 0.75 -33.67 -7.82
C THR A 12 0.75 -35.14 -7.43
N TYR A 13 1.80 -35.86 -7.80
CA TYR A 13 1.99 -37.28 -7.48
C TYR A 13 3.07 -37.41 -6.42
N ASP A 14 2.76 -38.13 -5.34
CA ASP A 14 3.79 -38.60 -4.41
C ASP A 14 4.61 -39.71 -5.02
N GLN A 15 5.89 -39.80 -4.69
CA GLN A 15 6.82 -40.79 -5.24
C GLN A 15 6.32 -42.20 -4.91
N GLY A 16 5.92 -42.93 -5.94
CA GLY A 16 5.39 -44.29 -5.82
C GLY A 16 3.88 -44.42 -5.61
N ALA A 17 3.13 -43.33 -5.55
CA ALA A 17 1.68 -43.36 -5.44
C ALA A 17 1.01 -43.48 -6.81
N ALA A 18 0.03 -44.41 -6.92
CA ALA A 18 -0.78 -44.57 -8.13
C ALA A 18 -1.80 -43.44 -8.33
N ASN A 19 -2.17 -42.74 -7.26
CA ASN A 19 -3.17 -41.66 -7.24
C ASN A 19 -2.53 -40.36 -6.84
N GLY A 20 -2.67 -39.34 -7.66
CA GLY A 20 -2.24 -37.99 -7.35
C GLY A 20 -3.32 -37.17 -6.61
N SER A 21 -2.90 -36.10 -5.97
CA SER A 21 -3.80 -35.07 -5.46
C SER A 21 -4.02 -34.02 -6.54
N THR A 22 -5.28 -33.74 -6.90
CA THR A 22 -5.63 -32.77 -7.94
C THR A 22 -6.23 -31.52 -7.31
N VAL A 23 -5.73 -30.36 -7.75
CA VAL A 23 -6.29 -29.06 -7.45
C VAL A 23 -6.87 -28.47 -8.73
N THR A 24 -8.16 -28.17 -8.72
CA THR A 24 -8.84 -27.56 -9.87
C THR A 24 -9.26 -26.14 -9.51
N THR A 25 -8.86 -25.15 -10.31
CA THR A 25 -9.27 -23.74 -10.17
C THR A 25 -10.20 -23.36 -11.30
N ASN A 26 -11.40 -22.91 -10.96
CA ASN A 26 -12.43 -22.45 -11.89
C ASN A 26 -12.60 -20.93 -11.80
N TYR A 27 -12.77 -20.28 -12.94
CA TYR A 27 -12.92 -18.83 -13.07
C TYR A 27 -14.30 -18.50 -13.67
N GLN A 28 -15.02 -17.53 -13.06
CA GLN A 28 -16.26 -16.99 -13.57
C GLN A 28 -16.09 -15.50 -13.88
N TYR A 29 -16.71 -15.05 -14.97
CA TYR A 29 -16.61 -13.69 -15.51
C TYR A 29 -18.03 -13.15 -15.73
N ASP A 30 -18.66 -12.71 -14.63
CA ASP A 30 -20.09 -12.35 -14.64
C ASP A 30 -20.35 -10.94 -15.16
N ASN A 31 -19.32 -10.11 -15.32
CA ASN A 31 -19.45 -8.74 -15.77
C ASN A 31 -18.64 -8.48 -17.05
N ALA A 32 -19.36 -8.28 -18.16
CA ALA A 32 -18.78 -8.01 -19.46
C ALA A 32 -18.13 -6.62 -19.60
N LEU A 33 -18.31 -5.73 -18.61
CA LEU A 33 -17.73 -4.39 -18.65
C LEU A 33 -16.23 -4.36 -18.32
N HIS A 34 -15.71 -5.35 -17.57
CA HIS A 34 -14.29 -5.37 -17.18
C HIS A 34 -13.55 -6.67 -17.52
N PHE A 35 -14.24 -7.75 -17.85
CA PHE A 35 -13.65 -9.05 -18.22
C PHE A 35 -12.64 -9.61 -17.19
N GLN A 36 -12.75 -9.22 -15.93
CA GLN A 36 -11.97 -9.76 -14.83
C GLN A 36 -12.75 -10.91 -14.17
N PRO A 37 -12.09 -11.91 -13.58
CA PRO A 37 -12.79 -12.96 -12.86
C PRO A 37 -13.48 -12.35 -11.63
N THR A 38 -14.79 -12.53 -11.55
CA THR A 38 -15.63 -12.11 -10.42
C THR A 38 -15.67 -13.17 -9.33
N VAL A 39 -15.51 -14.45 -9.73
CA VAL A 39 -15.43 -15.58 -8.81
C VAL A 39 -14.28 -16.51 -9.21
N ILE A 40 -13.47 -16.87 -8.24
CA ILE A 40 -12.45 -17.92 -8.37
C ILE A 40 -12.78 -19.01 -7.36
N THR A 41 -12.94 -20.25 -7.83
CA THR A 41 -13.20 -21.42 -6.98
C THR A 41 -12.09 -22.43 -7.13
N THR A 42 -11.34 -22.68 -6.06
CA THR A 42 -10.31 -23.72 -5.98
C THR A 42 -10.85 -24.91 -5.26
N VAL A 43 -10.90 -26.05 -5.93
CA VAL A 43 -11.38 -27.34 -5.43
C VAL A 43 -10.20 -28.24 -5.13
N LEU A 44 -10.15 -28.78 -3.93
CA LEU A 44 -9.15 -29.78 -3.50
C LEU A 44 -9.78 -31.15 -3.61
N GLU A 45 -9.35 -31.92 -4.59
CA GLU A 45 -9.78 -33.30 -4.75
C GLU A 45 -8.82 -34.22 -3.98
N ASN A 46 -9.27 -34.69 -2.80
CA ASN A 46 -8.53 -35.68 -2.04
C ASN A 46 -8.97 -37.06 -2.48
N ALA A 47 -8.05 -37.81 -3.06
CA ALA A 47 -8.26 -39.25 -3.35
C ALA A 47 -8.49 -40.00 -2.02
N GLY A 48 -9.74 -40.25 -1.66
CA GLY A 48 -10.08 -41.13 -0.53
C GLY A 48 -10.98 -40.56 0.57
N SER A 49 -11.23 -39.26 0.68
CA SER A 49 -12.24 -38.72 1.61
C SER A 49 -13.46 -38.26 0.82
N GLY A 50 -14.64 -38.80 1.12
CA GLY A 50 -15.88 -38.46 0.41
C GLY A 50 -16.38 -37.02 0.60
N THR A 51 -15.63 -36.15 1.26
CA THR A 51 -16.00 -34.73 1.50
C THR A 51 -15.10 -33.82 0.70
N GLN A 52 -15.70 -33.11 -0.27
CA GLN A 52 -15.02 -32.12 -1.08
C GLN A 52 -14.78 -30.83 -0.27
N HIS A 53 -13.56 -30.33 -0.30
CA HIS A 53 -13.19 -29.03 0.24
C HIS A 53 -12.88 -28.07 -0.90
N SER A 54 -13.41 -26.84 -0.80
CA SER A 54 -13.10 -25.80 -1.77
C SER A 54 -12.97 -24.44 -1.11
N PHE A 55 -12.25 -23.55 -1.80
CA PHE A 55 -12.19 -22.14 -1.47
C PHE A 55 -12.82 -21.34 -2.59
N LYS A 56 -13.71 -20.44 -2.23
CA LYS A 56 -14.36 -19.51 -3.17
C LYS A 56 -13.96 -18.09 -2.83
N THR A 57 -13.37 -17.38 -3.81
CA THR A 57 -13.06 -15.95 -3.70
C THR A 57 -14.02 -15.17 -4.59
N ASN A 58 -14.84 -14.30 -4.00
CA ASN A 58 -15.67 -13.35 -4.72
C ASN A 58 -14.92 -12.02 -4.78
N MET A 59 -14.84 -11.42 -5.96
CA MET A 59 -14.18 -10.14 -6.21
C MET A 59 -15.16 -9.13 -6.76
N ARG A 60 -15.05 -7.89 -6.29
CA ARG A 60 -15.84 -6.75 -6.78
C ARG A 60 -14.91 -5.67 -7.29
N TYR A 61 -15.15 -5.28 -8.53
CA TYR A 61 -14.41 -4.23 -9.22
C TYR A 61 -15.22 -2.94 -9.28
N PRO A 62 -14.65 -1.79 -9.68
CA PRO A 62 -15.40 -0.54 -9.78
C PRO A 62 -16.69 -0.64 -10.60
N GLN A 63 -16.70 -1.44 -11.67
CA GLN A 63 -17.84 -1.64 -12.57
C GLN A 63 -18.96 -2.51 -11.99
N ASP A 64 -18.72 -3.19 -10.86
CA ASP A 64 -19.73 -4.02 -10.19
C ASP A 64 -20.62 -3.22 -9.24
N TYR A 65 -20.38 -1.91 -9.11
CA TYR A 65 -21.17 -1.03 -8.26
C TYR A 65 -22.20 -0.25 -9.07
N THR A 66 -23.40 -0.10 -8.49
CA THR A 66 -24.43 0.79 -9.00
C THR A 66 -24.23 2.19 -8.39
N PHE A 67 -24.34 3.22 -9.22
CA PHE A 67 -24.10 4.60 -8.83
C PHE A 67 -25.39 5.40 -8.83
N PRO A 68 -26.07 5.54 -7.70
CA PRO A 68 -27.27 6.37 -7.60
C PRO A 68 -26.88 7.85 -7.46
N GLY A 69 -27.56 8.73 -8.19
CA GLY A 69 -27.58 10.18 -7.98
C GLY A 69 -26.25 10.85 -7.61
N THR A 70 -26.27 11.63 -6.53
CA THR A 70 -25.09 12.34 -6.01
C THR A 70 -24.21 11.41 -5.19
N LEU A 71 -22.92 11.34 -5.54
CA LEU A 71 -21.96 10.46 -4.89
C LEU A 71 -21.02 11.25 -3.98
N SER A 72 -20.60 10.64 -2.86
CA SER A 72 -19.66 11.24 -1.89
C SER A 72 -18.51 10.30 -1.54
N GLY A 73 -17.42 10.86 -1.01
CA GLY A 73 -16.29 10.10 -0.48
C GLY A 73 -15.78 9.02 -1.45
N SER A 74 -15.60 7.80 -0.94
CA SER A 74 -15.09 6.66 -1.71
C SER A 74 -16.01 6.25 -2.86
N ALA A 75 -17.34 6.42 -2.76
CA ALA A 75 -18.27 6.12 -3.84
C ALA A 75 -17.99 6.97 -5.10
N ALA A 76 -17.74 8.27 -4.92
CA ALA A 76 -17.35 9.16 -6.01
C ALA A 76 -15.99 8.77 -6.62
N ARG A 77 -15.07 8.20 -5.83
CA ARG A 77 -13.76 7.73 -6.33
C ARG A 77 -13.89 6.44 -7.13
N ILE A 78 -14.71 5.51 -6.66
CA ILE A 78 -15.04 4.27 -7.40
C ILE A 78 -15.70 4.61 -8.75
N LYS A 79 -16.65 5.54 -8.78
CA LYS A 79 -17.22 6.04 -10.05
C LYS A 79 -16.13 6.66 -10.95
N GLY A 80 -15.25 7.48 -10.37
CA GLY A 80 -14.12 8.05 -11.10
C GLY A 80 -13.15 7.00 -11.66
N MET A 81 -13.00 5.84 -11.01
CA MET A 81 -12.23 4.72 -11.57
C MET A 81 -12.92 4.15 -12.80
N VAL A 82 -14.25 3.99 -12.77
CA VAL A 82 -15.04 3.58 -13.95
C VAL A 82 -14.84 4.56 -15.11
N ASP A 83 -14.96 5.87 -14.83
CA ASP A 83 -14.83 6.93 -15.84
C ASP A 83 -13.44 7.03 -16.46
N LYS A 84 -12.41 6.60 -15.70
CA LYS A 84 -11.00 6.56 -16.12
C LYS A 84 -10.56 5.19 -16.65
N HIS A 85 -11.51 4.26 -16.85
CA HIS A 85 -11.25 2.90 -17.34
C HIS A 85 -10.24 2.09 -16.50
N ILE A 86 -10.27 2.26 -15.16
CA ILE A 86 -9.49 1.46 -14.23
C ILE A 86 -10.28 0.21 -13.89
N TRP A 87 -10.00 -0.90 -14.58
CA TRP A 87 -10.85 -2.11 -14.58
C TRP A 87 -10.31 -3.28 -13.76
N ASN A 88 -9.01 -3.30 -13.52
CA ASN A 88 -8.31 -4.48 -12.96
C ASN A 88 -7.98 -4.35 -11.47
N VAL A 89 -8.57 -3.38 -10.79
CA VAL A 89 -8.31 -3.14 -9.37
C VAL A 89 -9.52 -3.57 -8.56
N PRO A 90 -9.47 -4.68 -7.82
CA PRO A 90 -10.57 -5.10 -6.97
C PRO A 90 -10.74 -4.12 -5.80
N ILE A 91 -11.99 -3.73 -5.55
CA ILE A 91 -12.40 -2.91 -4.41
C ILE A 91 -12.57 -3.79 -3.18
N GLU A 92 -13.17 -4.97 -3.37
CA GLU A 92 -13.40 -5.94 -2.32
C GLU A 92 -13.11 -7.36 -2.80
N GLN A 93 -12.53 -8.17 -1.92
CA GLN A 93 -12.33 -9.60 -2.10
C GLN A 93 -12.82 -10.32 -0.83
N LEU A 94 -13.71 -11.28 -1.01
CA LEU A 94 -14.23 -12.13 0.07
C LEU A 94 -13.90 -13.59 -0.22
N LYS A 95 -13.15 -14.23 0.66
CA LYS A 95 -12.79 -15.64 0.55
C LYS A 95 -13.59 -16.48 1.52
N SER A 96 -14.20 -17.54 1.03
CA SER A 96 -14.94 -18.52 1.81
C SER A 96 -14.31 -19.91 1.68
N SER A 97 -14.32 -20.65 2.77
CA SER A 97 -14.06 -22.08 2.80
C SER A 97 -15.39 -22.82 2.72
N ILE A 98 -15.48 -23.81 1.83
CA ILE A 98 -16.69 -24.60 1.61
C ILE A 98 -16.35 -26.06 1.89
N THR A 99 -17.12 -26.69 2.77
CA THR A 99 -17.02 -28.11 3.12
C THR A 99 -18.40 -28.72 3.01
N GLY A 100 -18.61 -29.56 2.01
CA GLY A 100 -19.95 -30.05 1.69
C GLY A 100 -20.91 -28.91 1.35
N SER A 101 -22.00 -28.76 2.11
CA SER A 101 -22.97 -27.67 1.95
C SER A 101 -22.69 -26.42 2.82
N VAL A 102 -21.67 -26.48 3.67
CA VAL A 102 -21.36 -25.40 4.61
C VAL A 102 -20.32 -24.45 4.01
N SER A 103 -20.67 -23.17 3.88
CA SER A 103 -19.78 -22.08 3.45
C SER A 103 -19.50 -21.15 4.62
N ARG A 104 -18.22 -20.84 4.85
CA ARG A 104 -17.75 -19.91 5.91
C ARG A 104 -16.80 -18.90 5.32
N VAL A 105 -17.02 -17.62 5.60
CA VAL A 105 -16.05 -16.57 5.23
C VAL A 105 -14.80 -16.73 6.10
N VAL A 106 -13.63 -16.81 5.45
CA VAL A 106 -12.34 -17.04 6.11
C VAL A 106 -11.34 -15.89 5.92
N ASP A 107 -11.57 -15.02 4.94
CA ASP A 107 -10.77 -13.83 4.70
C ASP A 107 -11.60 -12.79 3.95
N GLY A 108 -11.25 -11.52 4.12
CA GLY A 108 -11.84 -10.42 3.37
C GLY A 108 -10.92 -9.22 3.36
N GLN A 109 -10.77 -8.63 2.19
CA GLN A 109 -9.97 -7.44 1.95
C GLN A 109 -10.81 -6.40 1.24
N LEU A 110 -10.68 -5.14 1.66
CA LEU A 110 -11.38 -4.02 1.08
C LEU A 110 -10.45 -2.82 0.98
N SER A 111 -10.50 -2.10 -0.14
CA SER A 111 -9.71 -0.90 -0.35
C SER A 111 -10.61 0.31 -0.60
N THR A 112 -10.26 1.44 0.00
CA THR A 112 -10.88 2.74 -0.30
C THR A 112 -9.90 3.67 -1.01
N TYR A 113 -10.44 4.67 -1.68
CA TYR A 113 -9.67 5.56 -2.55
C TYR A 113 -9.98 7.02 -2.26
N LYS A 114 -8.96 7.88 -2.48
CA LYS A 114 -9.06 9.36 -2.37
C LYS A 114 -8.47 10.04 -3.59
N LEU A 115 -8.62 11.36 -3.66
CA LEU A 115 -7.91 12.18 -4.63
C LEU A 115 -6.57 12.65 -4.08
N ASN A 116 -5.57 12.63 -4.97
CA ASN A 116 -4.34 13.39 -4.84
C ASN A 116 -4.25 14.29 -6.09
N GLY A 117 -4.60 15.57 -5.94
CA GLY A 117 -4.87 16.43 -7.10
C GLY A 117 -6.00 15.86 -7.96
N SER A 118 -5.74 15.57 -9.24
CA SER A 118 -6.70 14.96 -10.18
C SER A 118 -6.63 13.42 -10.24
N PHE A 119 -5.71 12.81 -9.51
CA PHE A 119 -5.48 11.37 -9.54
C PHE A 119 -6.24 10.64 -8.43
N ILE A 120 -6.72 9.45 -8.75
CA ILE A 120 -7.32 8.55 -7.77
C ILE A 120 -6.20 7.66 -7.22
N VAL A 121 -5.97 7.73 -5.93
CA VAL A 121 -4.95 6.96 -5.22
C VAL A 121 -5.59 6.16 -4.09
N LYS A 122 -4.91 5.13 -3.64
CA LYS A 122 -5.37 4.33 -2.50
C LYS A 122 -5.41 5.19 -1.25
N ASP A 123 -6.49 5.08 -0.46
CA ASP A 123 -6.65 5.79 0.82
C ASP A 123 -6.41 4.85 2.00
N LYS A 124 -7.13 3.72 2.04
CA LYS A 124 -7.03 2.75 3.13
C LYS A 124 -7.21 1.34 2.62
N ASP A 125 -6.58 0.39 3.32
CA ASP A 125 -6.90 -1.03 3.23
C ASP A 125 -7.53 -1.50 4.53
N TYR A 126 -8.48 -2.39 4.39
CA TYR A 126 -9.18 -3.04 5.48
C TYR A 126 -9.09 -4.55 5.32
N ALA A 127 -9.11 -5.25 6.43
CA ALA A 127 -9.24 -6.70 6.49
C ALA A 127 -10.36 -7.08 7.46
N LEU A 128 -11.01 -8.21 7.21
CA LEU A 128 -11.99 -8.73 8.15
C LEU A 128 -11.31 -9.14 9.45
N LYS A 129 -11.94 -8.76 10.56
CA LYS A 129 -11.56 -9.20 11.88
C LYS A 129 -12.51 -10.32 12.33
N PHE A 130 -11.93 -11.43 12.66
CA PHE A 130 -12.61 -12.55 13.30
C PHE A 130 -12.40 -12.46 14.80
N ASN A 131 -13.46 -12.54 15.60
CA ASN A 131 -13.35 -12.60 17.06
C ASN A 131 -12.82 -13.97 17.47
N ASN A 132 -11.58 -14.03 17.93
CA ASN A 132 -10.86 -15.25 18.31
C ASN A 132 -11.32 -15.88 19.64
N SER A 133 -12.58 -15.79 20.02
CA SER A 133 -13.01 -16.40 21.29
C SER A 133 -13.22 -17.92 21.20
N THR A 134 -13.43 -18.47 20.00
CA THR A 134 -13.48 -19.93 19.77
C THR A 134 -13.11 -20.24 18.32
N ILE A 135 -12.07 -21.01 18.12
CA ILE A 135 -11.37 -21.22 16.84
C ILE A 135 -12.24 -21.85 15.73
N TYR A 136 -13.47 -22.29 15.98
CA TYR A 136 -14.25 -23.09 15.04
C TYR A 136 -15.73 -22.75 14.88
N GLU A 137 -16.30 -21.74 15.57
CA GLU A 137 -17.75 -21.55 15.61
C GLU A 137 -18.29 -20.24 15.03
N ASP A 138 -17.47 -19.24 14.76
CA ASP A 138 -18.00 -17.98 14.24
C ASP A 138 -18.18 -18.07 12.72
N VAL A 139 -19.35 -18.50 12.30
CA VAL A 139 -19.84 -18.25 10.94
C VAL A 139 -20.18 -16.76 10.85
N ILE A 140 -19.19 -15.96 10.45
CA ILE A 140 -19.45 -14.54 10.23
C ILE A 140 -20.22 -14.41 8.93
N SER A 141 -21.45 -13.87 9.02
CA SER A 141 -22.17 -13.41 7.84
C SER A 141 -21.63 -12.03 7.48
N VAL A 142 -20.92 -11.93 6.37
CA VAL A 142 -20.37 -10.68 5.86
C VAL A 142 -21.23 -10.17 4.73
N THR A 143 -21.70 -8.93 4.86
CA THR A 143 -22.43 -8.25 3.79
C THR A 143 -21.44 -7.62 2.81
N PRO A 144 -21.46 -7.99 1.51
CA PRO A 144 -20.60 -7.37 0.51
C PRO A 144 -20.80 -5.85 0.43
N SER A 145 -19.71 -5.13 0.18
CA SER A 145 -19.74 -3.67 0.10
C SER A 145 -20.65 -3.17 -1.02
N THR A 146 -21.33 -2.05 -0.81
CA THR A 146 -22.27 -1.46 -1.76
C THR A 146 -22.16 0.08 -1.77
N ILE A 147 -22.82 0.72 -2.74
CA ILE A 147 -23.10 2.15 -2.68
C ILE A 147 -24.60 2.28 -2.42
N ASN A 148 -24.96 2.88 -1.28
CA ASN A 148 -26.36 3.02 -0.89
C ASN A 148 -27.09 4.09 -1.71
N SER A 149 -28.41 4.21 -1.54
CA SER A 149 -29.25 5.18 -2.25
C SER A 149 -28.87 6.64 -2.00
N SER A 150 -28.18 6.93 -0.90
CA SER A 150 -27.62 8.27 -0.59
C SER A 150 -26.25 8.52 -1.23
N GLY A 151 -25.76 7.63 -2.08
CA GLY A 151 -24.47 7.77 -2.76
C GLY A 151 -23.25 7.60 -1.88
N VAL A 152 -23.40 6.90 -0.75
CA VAL A 152 -22.30 6.62 0.20
C VAL A 152 -21.84 5.18 0.02
N PHE A 153 -20.52 4.98 0.00
CA PHE A 153 -19.91 3.64 0.01
C PHE A 153 -20.04 3.04 1.40
N VAL A 154 -20.68 1.89 1.51
CA VAL A 154 -20.90 1.15 2.76
C VAL A 154 -20.33 -0.24 2.65
N TYR A 155 -19.79 -0.72 3.74
CA TYR A 155 -19.18 -2.04 3.87
C TYR A 155 -19.47 -2.62 5.26
N ASP A 156 -19.23 -3.90 5.42
CA ASP A 156 -19.52 -4.64 6.64
C ASP A 156 -18.72 -4.12 7.84
N SER A 157 -19.34 -4.11 9.02
CA SER A 157 -18.73 -3.60 10.26
C SER A 157 -17.57 -4.46 10.78
N HIS A 158 -17.42 -5.70 10.30
CA HIS A 158 -16.27 -6.56 10.65
C HIS A 158 -14.97 -6.14 9.94
N TYR A 159 -15.02 -5.22 8.98
CA TYR A 159 -13.81 -4.66 8.38
C TYR A 159 -13.11 -3.69 9.31
N GLU A 160 -11.88 -4.04 9.72
CA GLU A 160 -10.99 -3.15 10.45
C GLU A 160 -9.89 -2.59 9.55
N GLN A 161 -9.55 -1.32 9.73
CA GLN A 161 -8.47 -0.69 9.00
C GLN A 161 -7.15 -1.39 9.28
N LEU A 162 -6.49 -1.86 8.22
CA LEU A 162 -5.16 -2.47 8.26
C LEU A 162 -4.08 -1.43 7.98
N ASN A 163 -4.26 -0.67 6.89
CA ASN A 163 -3.32 0.37 6.47
C ASN A 163 -4.07 1.66 6.13
N ALA A 164 -3.39 2.80 6.30
CA ALA A 164 -3.77 4.09 5.75
C ALA A 164 -2.61 4.67 4.93
N TYR A 165 -2.92 5.24 3.78
CA TYR A 165 -1.96 5.85 2.86
C TYR A 165 -2.14 7.36 2.93
N ASN A 166 -1.44 8.00 3.90
CA ASN A 166 -1.75 9.33 4.36
C ASN A 166 -1.34 10.41 3.36
N ARG A 167 -0.16 10.27 2.75
CA ARG A 167 0.43 11.31 1.92
C ARG A 167 1.08 10.77 0.66
N TYR A 168 0.87 11.50 -0.43
CA TYR A 168 1.47 11.27 -1.75
C TYR A 168 2.14 12.55 -2.24
N ASP A 169 3.12 12.44 -3.12
CA ASP A 169 3.68 13.57 -3.87
C ASP A 169 2.79 13.95 -5.08
N ALA A 170 3.21 14.95 -5.82
CA ALA A 170 2.47 15.44 -6.99
C ALA A 170 2.40 14.43 -8.15
N VAL A 171 3.27 13.42 -8.17
CA VAL A 171 3.30 12.35 -9.18
C VAL A 171 2.81 11.01 -8.64
N ASN A 172 2.13 11.05 -7.48
CA ASN A 172 1.47 9.93 -6.80
C ASN A 172 2.41 8.87 -6.19
N ASN A 173 3.64 9.21 -5.90
CA ASN A 173 4.46 8.36 -5.08
C ASN A 173 4.03 8.49 -3.61
N LEU A 174 3.89 7.36 -2.94
CA LEU A 174 3.55 7.32 -1.51
C LEU A 174 4.69 7.89 -0.67
N LEU A 175 4.39 8.89 0.15
CA LEU A 175 5.33 9.55 1.08
C LEU A 175 5.09 9.17 2.53
N GLU A 176 3.86 8.76 2.89
CA GLU A 176 3.52 8.38 4.26
C GLU A 176 2.44 7.31 4.26
N ALA A 177 2.69 6.26 5.02
CA ALA A 177 1.69 5.23 5.30
C ALA A 177 1.69 4.88 6.79
N ALA A 178 0.53 4.49 7.28
CA ALA A 178 0.36 3.97 8.64
C ALA A 178 -0.25 2.58 8.59
N ASP A 179 0.26 1.68 9.40
CA ASP A 179 -0.42 0.45 9.80
C ASP A 179 -1.16 0.67 11.13
N ARG A 180 -1.70 -0.39 11.73
CA ARG A 180 -2.44 -0.29 13.01
C ARG A 180 -1.60 0.27 14.16
N LYS A 181 -0.29 0.20 14.11
CA LYS A 181 0.63 0.52 15.23
C LYS A 181 1.59 1.65 14.90
N ASN A 182 2.01 1.74 13.65
CA ASN A 182 3.15 2.58 13.27
C ASN A 182 2.86 3.41 12.03
N THR A 183 3.39 4.61 12.01
CA THR A 183 3.48 5.43 10.79
C THR A 183 4.87 5.31 10.20
N SER A 184 4.98 5.23 8.88
CA SER A 184 6.25 5.21 8.15
C SER A 184 6.30 6.36 7.17
N GLY A 185 7.39 7.13 7.23
CA GLY A 185 7.72 8.17 6.26
C GLY A 185 8.71 7.66 5.20
N PHE A 186 8.58 8.11 3.96
CA PHE A 186 9.40 7.71 2.83
C PHE A 186 9.98 8.93 2.13
N ILE A 187 11.29 8.99 1.97
CA ILE A 187 11.95 9.94 1.06
C ILE A 187 12.20 9.21 -0.25
N ARG A 188 11.80 9.85 -1.34
CA ARG A 188 11.88 9.26 -2.68
C ARG A 188 12.73 10.09 -3.60
N GLU A 189 13.32 9.41 -4.56
CA GLU A 189 14.00 10.07 -5.67
C GLU A 189 12.98 10.78 -6.58
N PRO A 190 13.19 12.06 -6.89
CA PRO A 190 12.22 12.85 -7.65
C PRO A 190 11.94 12.33 -9.05
N ASN A 191 12.93 11.77 -9.72
CA ASN A 191 12.83 11.36 -11.12
C ASN A 191 12.30 9.95 -11.31
N THR A 192 12.73 9.01 -10.46
CA THR A 192 12.40 7.58 -10.61
C THR A 192 11.34 7.12 -9.60
N GLY A 193 11.06 7.90 -8.56
CA GLY A 193 10.16 7.50 -7.46
C GLY A 193 10.75 6.42 -6.54
N ASN A 194 12.00 5.99 -6.74
CA ASN A 194 12.64 4.99 -5.90
C ASN A 194 12.75 5.46 -4.45
N VAL A 195 12.55 4.56 -3.51
CA VAL A 195 12.69 4.88 -2.08
C VAL A 195 14.16 5.02 -1.72
N TRP A 196 14.56 6.22 -1.31
CA TRP A 196 15.90 6.50 -0.77
C TRP A 196 15.99 6.23 0.72
N ALA A 197 14.94 6.58 1.46
CA ALA A 197 14.86 6.31 2.89
C ALA A 197 13.44 5.93 3.31
N LYS A 198 13.33 4.96 4.21
CA LYS A 198 12.11 4.59 4.93
C LYS A 198 12.41 4.64 6.42
N VAL A 199 11.58 5.36 7.16
CA VAL A 199 11.70 5.48 8.61
C VAL A 199 10.40 5.06 9.24
N ALA A 200 10.45 4.02 10.08
CA ALA A 200 9.31 3.57 10.87
C ALA A 200 9.12 4.49 12.10
N ASN A 201 7.91 4.53 12.62
CA ASN A 201 7.50 5.38 13.75
C ASN A 201 7.73 6.88 13.50
N SER A 202 7.59 7.30 12.23
CA SER A 202 7.79 8.69 11.85
C SER A 202 6.87 9.10 10.73
N THR A 203 6.31 10.32 10.80
CA THR A 203 5.61 10.95 9.69
C THR A 203 6.60 11.42 8.64
N TYR A 204 6.14 11.65 7.41
CA TYR A 204 6.99 12.15 6.33
C TYR A 204 7.69 13.46 6.70
N SER A 205 7.01 14.38 7.38
CA SER A 205 7.57 15.68 7.78
C SER A 205 8.73 15.57 8.78
N ASN A 206 8.81 14.47 9.51
CA ASN A 206 9.86 14.23 10.50
C ASN A 206 11.04 13.40 9.95
N VAL A 207 10.98 13.03 8.67
CA VAL A 207 12.06 12.29 7.98
C VAL A 207 12.77 13.23 7.03
N ALA A 208 14.08 13.33 7.17
CA ALA A 208 14.90 14.07 6.25
C ALA A 208 16.12 13.22 5.85
N TYR A 209 16.41 13.17 4.55
CA TYR A 209 17.51 12.38 4.02
C TYR A 209 18.04 13.00 2.74
N SER A 210 19.35 13.10 2.57
CA SER A 210 19.98 13.52 1.34
C SER A 210 21.22 12.70 1.02
N ARG A 211 21.37 12.35 -0.25
CA ARG A 211 22.59 11.80 -0.82
C ARG A 211 23.38 12.85 -1.57
N PHE A 212 22.86 14.08 -1.66
CA PHE A 212 23.40 15.19 -2.43
C PHE A 212 23.59 14.94 -3.94
N GLU A 213 22.97 13.88 -4.46
CA GLU A 213 23.08 13.46 -5.87
C GLU A 213 22.23 14.32 -6.82
N HIS A 214 21.59 15.39 -6.32
CA HIS A 214 20.76 16.27 -7.13
C HIS A 214 21.61 17.06 -8.13
N GLY A 215 21.13 17.11 -9.37
CA GLY A 215 21.75 17.94 -10.41
C GLY A 215 21.63 19.43 -10.12
N PRO A 216 22.41 20.27 -10.79
CA PRO A 216 22.23 21.71 -10.76
C PRO A 216 20.79 22.06 -11.17
N GLY A 217 20.12 22.88 -10.40
CA GLY A 217 18.73 23.29 -10.64
C GLY A 217 17.64 22.48 -9.92
N THR A 218 17.99 21.39 -9.22
CA THR A 218 17.01 20.69 -8.36
C THR A 218 16.99 21.31 -6.97
N THR A 219 15.79 21.41 -6.39
CA THR A 219 15.62 21.98 -5.05
C THR A 219 15.89 20.92 -3.98
N SER A 220 16.32 21.33 -2.79
CA SER A 220 16.44 20.47 -1.61
C SER A 220 15.07 19.97 -1.08
N ALA A 221 13.97 20.44 -1.65
CA ALA A 221 12.61 20.21 -1.16
C ALA A 221 12.20 18.73 -1.03
N PHE A 222 12.80 17.84 -1.79
CA PHE A 222 12.50 16.41 -1.75
C PHE A 222 13.17 15.64 -0.60
N THR A 223 14.11 16.27 0.07
CA THR A 223 14.93 15.64 1.11
C THR A 223 14.47 15.98 2.51
N ASN A 224 13.52 16.89 2.64
CA ASN A 224 13.13 17.54 3.90
C ASN A 224 14.31 18.25 4.62
N TRP A 225 15.39 18.52 3.89
CA TRP A 225 16.50 19.38 4.30
C TRP A 225 16.53 20.67 3.49
N ASN A 226 16.79 21.78 4.16
CA ASN A 226 17.16 23.05 3.51
C ASN A 226 18.67 23.18 3.47
N TYR A 227 19.23 23.34 2.29
CA TYR A 227 20.65 23.62 2.05
C TYR A 227 20.87 24.29 0.69
N SER A 228 21.98 24.96 0.56
CA SER A 228 22.36 25.57 -0.74
C SER A 228 22.88 24.50 -1.69
N ILE A 229 22.25 24.33 -2.83
CA ILE A 229 22.70 23.39 -3.88
C ILE A 229 24.07 23.80 -4.48
N ALA A 230 24.47 25.08 -4.35
CA ALA A 230 25.79 25.54 -4.78
C ALA A 230 26.94 24.89 -4.00
N ASN A 231 26.65 24.32 -2.81
CA ASN A 231 27.65 23.63 -1.99
C ASN A 231 27.72 22.13 -2.25
N ILE A 232 26.99 21.62 -3.22
CA ILE A 232 27.12 20.24 -3.69
C ILE A 232 28.39 20.14 -4.53
N ILE A 233 29.27 19.23 -4.15
CA ILE A 233 30.59 19.02 -4.77
C ILE A 233 30.75 17.59 -5.28
N SER A 234 31.54 17.43 -6.33
CA SER A 234 31.85 16.11 -6.93
C SER A 234 33.20 15.54 -6.48
N THR A 235 33.89 16.22 -5.57
CA THR A 235 35.28 15.86 -5.19
C THR A 235 35.39 15.11 -3.87
N SER A 236 34.32 15.01 -3.10
CA SER A 236 34.33 14.32 -1.81
C SER A 236 32.97 13.72 -1.53
N TYR A 237 32.85 12.39 -1.59
CA TYR A 237 31.62 11.64 -1.37
C TYR A 237 31.93 10.28 -0.72
N GLN A 238 30.96 9.74 0.00
CA GLN A 238 31.04 8.41 0.61
C GLN A 238 30.42 7.35 -0.31
N ASN A 239 29.20 7.62 -0.79
CA ASN A 239 28.47 6.78 -1.71
C ASN A 239 27.87 7.68 -2.80
N GLY A 240 27.89 7.22 -4.05
CA GLY A 240 27.42 8.01 -5.20
C GLY A 240 28.53 8.84 -5.84
N THR A 241 28.20 10.02 -6.34
CA THR A 241 29.10 10.87 -7.12
C THR A 241 29.29 12.28 -6.53
N ARG A 242 28.56 12.60 -5.46
CA ARG A 242 28.51 13.95 -4.89
C ARG A 242 28.54 13.97 -3.36
N GLY A 243 29.05 15.04 -2.82
CA GLY A 243 29.06 15.38 -1.43
C GLY A 243 28.58 16.82 -1.19
N PHE A 244 28.53 17.25 0.05
CA PHE A 244 28.16 18.59 0.43
C PHE A 244 29.30 19.27 1.16
N ASN A 245 29.68 20.47 0.70
CA ASN A 245 30.66 21.31 1.38
C ASN A 245 29.96 22.18 2.42
N LEU A 246 30.02 21.77 3.68
CA LEU A 246 29.42 22.50 4.79
C LEU A 246 30.33 23.66 5.18
N THR A 247 29.83 24.88 5.02
CA THR A 247 30.50 26.10 5.45
C THR A 247 29.68 26.78 6.55
N GLY A 248 30.32 27.62 7.36
CA GLY A 248 29.61 28.33 8.44
C GLY A 248 28.47 29.27 7.94
N SER A 249 28.54 29.68 6.69
CA SER A 249 27.51 30.53 6.04
C SER A 249 26.41 29.73 5.31
N SER A 250 26.52 28.40 5.26
CA SER A 250 25.58 27.56 4.52
C SER A 250 25.23 26.32 5.33
N PRO A 251 24.43 26.46 6.40
CA PRO A 251 24.02 25.35 7.23
C PRO A 251 23.05 24.43 6.49
N ILE A 252 22.97 23.19 6.93
CA ILE A 252 21.88 22.26 6.58
C ILE A 252 20.87 22.37 7.70
N THR A 253 19.60 22.68 7.35
CA THR A 253 18.52 22.77 8.34
C THR A 253 17.34 21.88 7.93
N PRO A 254 16.55 21.33 8.87
CA PRO A 254 15.33 20.63 8.52
C PRO A 254 14.30 21.60 7.95
N VAL A 255 13.47 21.11 7.00
CA VAL A 255 12.34 21.88 6.43
C VAL A 255 11.25 22.10 7.48
N ALA A 256 10.92 21.04 8.24
CA ALA A 256 9.96 21.13 9.33
C ALA A 256 10.66 21.59 10.62
N ALA A 257 9.97 22.42 11.39
CA ALA A 257 10.42 22.81 12.72
C ALA A 257 10.48 21.53 13.62
N LEU A 258 11.59 21.37 14.33
CA LEU A 258 11.75 20.25 15.27
C LEU A 258 10.95 20.54 16.55
N SER A 259 10.24 19.55 17.05
CA SER A 259 9.50 19.66 18.32
C SER A 259 10.40 19.36 19.49
N SER A 260 10.38 20.19 20.52
CA SER A 260 11.13 19.97 21.78
C SER A 260 10.64 18.75 22.56
N SER A 261 9.44 18.26 22.28
CA SER A 261 8.86 17.06 22.93
C SER A 261 9.25 15.74 22.25
N GLN A 262 9.97 15.80 21.13
CA GLN A 262 10.36 14.61 20.36
C GLN A 262 11.88 14.40 20.39
N LYS A 263 12.28 13.14 20.25
CA LYS A 263 13.68 12.77 20.10
C LYS A 263 14.00 12.55 18.62
N TYR A 264 15.09 13.12 18.16
CA TYR A 264 15.56 13.00 16.78
C TYR A 264 16.90 12.27 16.74
N LYS A 265 17.08 11.44 15.71
CA LYS A 265 18.37 10.82 15.42
C LYS A 265 18.94 11.45 14.16
N ILE A 266 20.16 11.99 14.28
CA ILE A 266 20.93 12.53 13.16
C ILE A 266 22.07 11.57 12.88
N SER A 267 22.25 11.19 11.62
CA SER A 267 23.38 10.39 11.16
C SER A 267 23.98 11.05 9.93
N LEU A 268 25.29 11.13 9.85
CA LEU A 268 26.00 11.71 8.72
C LEU A 268 27.34 11.01 8.51
N TRP A 269 27.85 11.12 7.29
CA TRP A 269 29.21 10.75 6.94
C TRP A 269 30.04 12.02 6.73
N ARG A 270 31.22 12.08 7.34
CA ARG A 270 32.15 13.20 7.26
C ARG A 270 33.48 12.72 6.67
N LYS A 271 34.11 13.55 5.81
CA LYS A 271 35.48 13.32 5.36
C LYS A 271 36.44 13.49 6.53
N ILE A 272 37.38 12.58 6.72
CA ILE A 272 38.43 12.67 7.72
C ILE A 272 39.33 13.89 7.41
N GLY A 273 39.74 14.62 8.43
CA GLY A 273 40.61 15.81 8.32
C GLY A 273 39.87 17.14 8.10
N GLY A 274 38.53 17.14 8.08
CA GLY A 274 37.74 18.39 8.08
C GLY A 274 37.63 19.02 9.47
N SER A 275 37.20 20.29 9.53
CA SER A 275 36.88 21.01 10.76
C SER A 275 35.76 20.32 11.56
N ASN A 276 35.64 20.64 12.83
CA ASN A 276 34.59 20.10 13.69
C ASN A 276 33.21 20.43 13.13
N LEU A 277 32.31 19.44 13.19
CA LEU A 277 30.91 19.63 12.85
C LEU A 277 30.19 20.20 14.07
N THR A 278 29.45 21.27 13.87
CA THR A 278 28.64 21.88 14.92
C THR A 278 27.17 21.57 14.64
N LEU A 279 26.48 20.98 15.61
CA LEU A 279 25.05 20.76 15.61
C LEU A 279 24.41 21.81 16.55
N ILE A 280 23.50 22.62 16.01
CA ILE A 280 22.76 23.60 16.79
C ILE A 280 21.30 23.16 16.89
N ALA A 281 20.81 22.94 18.10
CA ALA A 281 19.44 22.59 18.39
C ALA A 281 18.84 23.64 19.35
N GLY A 282 18.12 24.61 18.82
CA GLY A 282 17.67 25.78 19.58
C GLY A 282 18.86 26.60 20.08
N SER A 283 18.99 26.80 21.41
CA SER A 283 20.13 27.47 22.05
C SER A 283 21.27 26.50 22.41
N THR A 284 21.12 25.19 22.19
CA THR A 284 22.12 24.18 22.54
C THR A 284 23.04 23.91 21.37
N THR A 285 24.35 24.04 21.59
CA THR A 285 25.40 23.72 20.62
C THR A 285 26.10 22.44 21.05
N LEU A 286 26.19 21.45 20.13
CA LEU A 286 26.97 20.22 20.30
C LEU A 286 28.11 20.25 19.27
N THR A 287 29.34 20.08 19.73
CA THR A 287 30.55 20.10 18.91
C THR A 287 31.18 18.73 18.80
#